data_0c5b992befc9857e74ab2e7576fb0ee7
#
_entry.id   0c5b992befc9857e74ab2e7576fb0ee7
#
_cell.length_a   1.000
_cell.length_b   1.000
_cell.length_c   1.000
_cell.angle_alpha   90.00
_cell.angle_beta   90.00
_cell.angle_gamma   90.00
#
_symmetry.space_group_name_H-M   'P 1'
#
loop_
_entity.id
_entity.type
_entity.pdbx_description
1 polymer ?
#
loop_
_entity_poly.entity_id
_entity_poly.type
_entity_poly.pdbx_seq_one_letter_code
_entity_poly.pdbx_strand_id
1 'polypeptide(L)'
;MKWKRILFNERAELGSNTLLDIAIAIVDHDLSFRKQGLMFGNIGTSLFLFQMGKWKVDNHIQMEGLEMLTSLIRRTNTELETMRNFNMLDVSFDTGISGIGWGINYLLQNKFIDSEFSGIFTLTDAIILRRMITVVQEPELDKLYQAIGIGLYAISQDSRLSKEYLRRFIKELFNRVKENDTSKKIVRQSFNTIIGLIRLLEKINVKFPDINHTKELILWFYRVFARFPMSSSTFNLQILYTLLNCYESMSWVEGELNQRAKYIIQNLYIISRPCL
;
A
#
# COMPACT_ATOMS: atom_id res chain seq x y z
N MET A 1 -10.14 2.26 -12.90
CA MET A 1 -9.41 1.63 -14.03
C MET A 1 -9.75 0.17 -14.09
N LYS A 2 -10.41 -0.29 -15.16
CA LYS A 2 -10.76 -1.72 -15.29
C LYS A 2 -9.53 -2.48 -15.80
N TRP A 3 -8.87 -3.22 -14.95
CA TRP A 3 -7.74 -4.13 -15.25
C TRP A 3 -8.06 -5.18 -16.35
N LYS A 4 -9.31 -5.24 -16.81
CA LYS A 4 -9.79 -6.18 -17.84
C LYS A 4 -9.15 -6.04 -19.22
N ARG A 5 -8.41 -5.00 -19.55
CA ARG A 5 -7.90 -4.77 -20.91
C ARG A 5 -6.48 -5.25 -21.21
N ILE A 6 -5.70 -5.66 -20.22
CA ILE A 6 -4.30 -6.09 -20.44
C ILE A 6 -4.19 -7.59 -20.76
N LEU A 7 -5.25 -8.36 -20.49
CA LEU A 7 -5.21 -9.83 -20.58
C LEU A 7 -5.95 -10.44 -21.78
N PHE A 8 -6.22 -9.70 -22.85
CA PHE A 8 -7.03 -10.19 -23.97
C PHE A 8 -6.26 -10.45 -25.27
N ASN A 9 -5.08 -11.06 -25.19
CA ASN A 9 -4.39 -11.63 -26.36
C ASN A 9 -3.84 -13.00 -25.99
N GLU A 10 -3.41 -13.80 -27.00
CA GLU A 10 -2.81 -15.15 -26.83
C GLU A 10 -1.71 -15.23 -25.74
N ARG A 11 -1.04 -14.11 -25.43
CA ARG A 11 -0.13 -13.98 -24.30
C ARG A 11 -0.82 -14.04 -22.92
N ALA A 12 -2.13 -13.82 -22.86
CA ALA A 12 -2.90 -13.89 -21.63
C ALA A 12 -3.20 -15.33 -21.21
N GLU A 13 -3.39 -16.24 -22.17
CA GLU A 13 -3.55 -17.67 -21.87
C GLU A 13 -2.25 -18.27 -21.36
N LEU A 14 -1.12 -17.90 -21.96
CA LEU A 14 0.20 -18.34 -21.48
C LEU A 14 0.46 -17.84 -20.07
N GLY A 15 0.20 -16.57 -19.78
CA GLY A 15 0.31 -16.00 -18.44
C GLY A 15 -0.68 -16.63 -17.43
N SER A 16 -1.87 -16.99 -17.89
CA SER A 16 -2.91 -17.68 -17.13
C SER A 16 -2.46 -19.06 -16.65
N ASN A 17 -1.85 -19.84 -17.53
CA ASN A 17 -1.36 -21.18 -17.21
C ASN A 17 -0.16 -21.10 -16.26
N THR A 18 0.76 -20.16 -16.49
CA THR A 18 1.91 -19.94 -15.58
C THR A 18 1.47 -19.56 -14.18
N LEU A 19 0.44 -18.72 -14.01
CA LEU A 19 -0.08 -18.36 -12.69
C LEU A 19 -0.76 -19.55 -12.00
N LEU A 20 -1.45 -20.40 -12.75
CA LEU A 20 -2.04 -21.62 -12.22
C LEU A 20 -0.95 -22.63 -11.81
N ASP A 21 0.09 -22.80 -12.62
CA ASP A 21 1.22 -23.67 -12.29
C ASP A 21 1.94 -23.19 -11.01
N ILE A 22 2.08 -21.87 -10.82
CA ILE A 22 2.61 -21.28 -9.60
C ILE A 22 1.69 -21.60 -8.40
N ALA A 23 0.37 -21.45 -8.54
CA ALA A 23 -0.57 -21.77 -7.48
C ALA A 23 -0.50 -23.26 -7.09
N ILE A 24 -0.47 -24.17 -8.06
CA ILE A 24 -0.33 -25.60 -7.84
C ILE A 24 1.00 -25.92 -7.15
N ALA A 25 2.10 -25.34 -7.62
CA ALA A 25 3.41 -25.53 -7.00
C ALA A 25 3.45 -25.05 -5.53
N ILE A 26 2.74 -23.98 -5.21
CA ILE A 26 2.62 -23.48 -3.82
C ILE A 26 1.86 -24.50 -2.96
N VAL A 27 0.76 -25.05 -3.48
CA VAL A 27 -0.06 -26.05 -2.80
C VAL A 27 0.71 -27.35 -2.58
N ASP A 28 1.36 -27.85 -3.65
CA ASP A 28 2.03 -29.17 -3.63
C ASP A 28 3.30 -29.20 -2.76
N HIS A 29 3.96 -28.04 -2.58
CA HIS A 29 5.26 -28.00 -1.90
C HIS A 29 5.24 -27.50 -0.46
N ASP A 30 4.04 -27.31 0.13
CA ASP A 30 3.87 -26.80 1.51
C ASP A 30 4.90 -25.69 1.81
N LEU A 31 4.88 -24.65 0.97
CA LEU A 31 5.78 -23.51 1.11
C LEU A 31 5.37 -22.73 2.37
N SER A 32 5.62 -23.31 3.54
CA SER A 32 5.46 -22.61 4.82
C SER A 32 6.49 -21.49 4.91
N PHE A 33 6.11 -20.32 4.40
CA PHE A 33 6.96 -19.14 4.51
C PHE A 33 7.17 -18.80 5.98
N ARG A 34 8.41 -18.64 6.40
CA ARG A 34 8.75 -18.22 7.76
C ARG A 34 8.26 -16.78 8.08
N LYS A 35 8.08 -15.96 7.05
CA LYS A 35 7.56 -14.59 7.17
C LYS A 35 6.04 -14.59 7.08
N GLN A 36 5.41 -13.65 7.78
CA GLN A 36 3.96 -13.56 7.90
C GLN A 36 3.33 -12.49 7.01
N GLY A 37 4.10 -11.46 6.66
CA GLY A 37 3.65 -10.23 6.03
C GLY A 37 3.10 -10.36 4.61
N LEU A 38 2.70 -9.21 4.07
CA LEU A 38 1.97 -9.12 2.79
C LEU A 38 2.84 -9.40 1.57
N MET A 39 4.05 -8.81 1.52
CA MET A 39 4.88 -8.88 0.30
C MET A 39 5.74 -10.14 0.23
N PHE A 40 6.19 -10.64 1.36
CA PHE A 40 7.15 -11.74 1.45
C PHE A 40 6.69 -12.80 2.44
N GLY A 41 5.38 -13.04 2.59
CA GLY A 41 4.87 -13.96 3.60
C GLY A 41 3.51 -14.55 3.30
N ASN A 42 3.02 -15.31 4.29
CA ASN A 42 1.86 -16.16 4.15
C ASN A 42 0.57 -15.41 3.79
N ILE A 43 0.38 -14.17 4.27
CA ILE A 43 -0.83 -13.43 3.92
C ILE A 43 -0.88 -13.08 2.42
N GLY A 44 0.25 -12.69 1.83
CA GLY A 44 0.32 -12.45 0.38
C GLY A 44 0.07 -13.68 -0.44
N THR A 45 0.60 -14.81 0.00
CA THR A 45 0.37 -16.11 -0.63
C THR A 45 -1.09 -16.54 -0.50
N SER A 46 -1.70 -16.41 0.68
CA SER A 46 -3.14 -16.69 0.86
C SER A 46 -4.00 -15.83 -0.05
N LEU A 47 -3.73 -14.52 -0.15
CA LEU A 47 -4.43 -13.62 -1.08
C LEU A 47 -4.33 -14.09 -2.53
N PHE A 48 -3.15 -14.52 -2.95
CA PHE A 48 -2.93 -15.06 -4.29
C PHE A 48 -3.75 -16.33 -4.52
N LEU A 49 -3.72 -17.29 -3.59
CA LEU A 49 -4.48 -18.54 -3.70
C LEU A 49 -5.99 -18.28 -3.73
N PHE A 50 -6.53 -17.39 -2.89
CA PHE A 50 -7.94 -17.00 -2.95
C PHE A 50 -8.33 -16.39 -4.30
N GLN A 51 -7.51 -15.50 -4.86
CA GLN A 51 -7.77 -14.91 -6.16
C GLN A 51 -7.71 -15.95 -7.30
N MET A 52 -6.72 -16.83 -7.25
CA MET A 52 -6.55 -17.89 -8.26
C MET A 52 -7.70 -18.89 -8.20
N GLY A 53 -8.08 -19.38 -7.02
CA GLY A 53 -9.19 -20.31 -6.84
C GLY A 53 -10.51 -19.69 -7.30
N LYS A 54 -10.78 -18.41 -7.00
CA LYS A 54 -11.96 -17.70 -7.51
C LYS A 54 -11.94 -17.54 -9.03
N TRP A 55 -10.79 -17.22 -9.60
CA TRP A 55 -10.66 -17.04 -11.04
C TRP A 55 -10.82 -18.34 -11.82
N LYS A 56 -10.25 -19.43 -11.32
CA LYS A 56 -10.34 -20.76 -11.93
C LYS A 56 -11.55 -21.57 -11.48
N VAL A 57 -12.34 -21.04 -10.53
CA VAL A 57 -13.46 -21.78 -9.88
C VAL A 57 -12.96 -23.08 -9.23
N ASP A 58 -11.79 -23.03 -8.61
CA ASP A 58 -11.12 -24.16 -7.98
C ASP A 58 -11.20 -24.04 -6.44
N ASN A 59 -12.07 -24.89 -5.86
CA ASN A 59 -12.30 -24.89 -4.42
C ASN A 59 -11.08 -25.42 -3.65
N HIS A 60 -10.27 -26.31 -4.22
CA HIS A 60 -9.09 -26.85 -3.55
C HIS A 60 -8.06 -25.74 -3.31
N ILE A 61 -7.72 -24.96 -4.35
CA ILE A 61 -6.82 -23.80 -4.24
C ILE A 61 -7.35 -22.78 -3.21
N GLN A 62 -8.67 -22.55 -3.15
CA GLN A 62 -9.26 -21.67 -2.14
C GLN A 62 -9.11 -22.21 -0.71
N MET A 63 -9.33 -23.52 -0.52
CA MET A 63 -9.20 -24.17 0.79
C MET A 63 -7.76 -24.11 1.29
N GLU A 64 -6.77 -24.34 0.46
CA GLU A 64 -5.36 -24.17 0.81
C GLU A 64 -5.04 -22.71 1.24
N GLY A 65 -5.60 -21.74 0.53
CA GLY A 65 -5.51 -20.33 0.93
C GLY A 65 -6.11 -20.07 2.31
N LEU A 66 -7.22 -20.72 2.66
CA LEU A 66 -7.88 -20.61 3.95
C LEU A 66 -7.08 -21.30 5.07
N GLU A 67 -6.53 -22.47 4.82
CA GLU A 67 -5.68 -23.19 5.78
C GLU A 67 -4.43 -22.39 6.11
N MET A 68 -3.76 -21.86 5.09
CA MET A 68 -2.61 -20.97 5.26
C MET A 68 -2.96 -19.72 6.07
N LEU A 69 -4.09 -19.07 5.78
CA LEU A 69 -4.58 -17.92 6.53
C LEU A 69 -4.86 -18.26 8.00
N THR A 70 -5.54 -19.36 8.25
CA THR A 70 -5.90 -19.82 9.59
C THR A 70 -4.66 -20.12 10.42
N SER A 71 -3.68 -20.80 9.82
CA SER A 71 -2.39 -21.09 10.45
C SER A 71 -1.64 -19.81 10.79
N LEU A 72 -1.61 -18.85 9.86
CA LEU A 72 -1.00 -17.53 10.05
C LEU A 72 -1.65 -16.78 11.23
N ILE A 73 -2.98 -16.72 11.28
CA ILE A 73 -3.71 -16.02 12.34
C ILE A 73 -3.41 -16.66 13.70
N ARG A 74 -3.46 -17.99 13.78
CA ARG A 74 -3.14 -18.73 15.03
C ARG A 74 -1.74 -18.41 15.51
N ARG A 75 -0.76 -18.45 14.62
CA ARG A 75 0.64 -18.12 14.94
C ARG A 75 0.79 -16.67 15.38
N THR A 76 0.18 -15.73 14.68
CA THR A 76 0.23 -14.30 15.03
C THR A 76 -0.38 -14.06 16.41
N ASN A 77 -1.52 -14.66 16.72
CA ASN A 77 -2.16 -14.55 18.04
C ASN A 77 -1.26 -15.10 19.14
N THR A 78 -0.67 -16.29 18.95
CA THR A 78 0.28 -16.86 19.93
C THR A 78 1.48 -15.94 20.15
N GLU A 79 2.03 -15.36 19.09
CA GLU A 79 3.15 -14.40 19.20
C GLU A 79 2.72 -13.14 19.98
N LEU A 80 1.53 -12.60 19.72
CA LEU A 80 0.99 -11.45 20.44
C LEU A 80 0.73 -11.73 21.91
N GLU A 81 0.16 -12.89 22.26
CA GLU A 81 -0.11 -13.31 23.63
C GLU A 81 1.18 -13.51 24.45
N THR A 82 2.25 -13.98 23.82
CA THR A 82 3.54 -14.22 24.47
C THR A 82 4.44 -12.97 24.51
N MET A 83 4.09 -11.93 23.77
CA MET A 83 4.90 -10.72 23.63
C MET A 83 4.86 -9.86 24.90
N ARG A 84 6.01 -9.73 25.57
CA ARG A 84 6.15 -8.89 26.77
C ARG A 84 6.31 -7.40 26.46
N ASN A 85 6.76 -7.05 25.26
CA ASN A 85 7.04 -5.68 24.87
C ASN A 85 6.54 -5.39 23.43
N PHE A 86 5.41 -4.74 23.34
CA PHE A 86 4.80 -4.37 22.06
C PHE A 86 5.60 -3.34 21.25
N ASN A 87 6.62 -2.69 21.84
CA ASN A 87 7.50 -1.81 21.06
C ASN A 87 8.37 -2.58 20.06
N MET A 88 8.54 -3.90 20.27
CA MET A 88 9.28 -4.78 19.36
C MET A 88 8.39 -5.38 18.26
N LEU A 89 7.09 -5.09 18.28
CA LEU A 89 6.16 -5.58 17.26
C LEU A 89 6.54 -5.01 15.89
N ASP A 90 6.74 -5.89 14.93
CA ASP A 90 6.88 -5.47 13.53
C ASP A 90 5.53 -5.00 13.00
N VAL A 91 5.38 -3.70 12.87
CA VAL A 91 4.18 -3.04 12.36
C VAL A 91 4.28 -2.69 10.87
N SER A 92 5.33 -3.15 10.18
CA SER A 92 5.51 -2.87 8.76
C SER A 92 4.39 -3.49 7.91
N PHE A 93 4.22 -2.96 6.71
CA PHE A 93 3.17 -3.43 5.79
C PHE A 93 3.64 -4.65 4.98
N ASP A 94 4.90 -4.70 4.65
CA ASP A 94 5.50 -5.74 3.83
C ASP A 94 5.75 -7.04 4.60
N THR A 95 6.23 -6.95 5.84
CA THR A 95 6.59 -8.12 6.66
C THR A 95 5.81 -8.24 7.96
N GLY A 96 5.16 -7.18 8.43
CA GLY A 96 4.56 -7.08 9.75
C GLY A 96 3.04 -7.13 9.80
N ILE A 97 2.52 -6.84 10.99
CA ILE A 97 1.11 -7.02 11.36
C ILE A 97 0.15 -6.08 10.60
N SER A 98 0.60 -4.90 10.15
CA SER A 98 -0.25 -4.01 9.34
C SER A 98 -0.60 -4.62 7.99
N GLY A 99 0.35 -5.33 7.37
CA GLY A 99 0.09 -6.05 6.12
C GLY A 99 -0.84 -7.24 6.31
N ILE A 100 -0.67 -7.98 7.42
CA ILE A 100 -1.56 -9.10 7.76
C ILE A 100 -2.98 -8.59 7.95
N GLY A 101 -3.18 -7.56 8.78
CA GLY A 101 -4.49 -6.99 9.03
C GLY A 101 -5.15 -6.39 7.79
N TRP A 102 -4.37 -5.73 6.94
CA TRP A 102 -4.85 -5.24 5.65
C TRP A 102 -5.31 -6.39 4.75
N GLY A 103 -4.54 -7.48 4.67
CA GLY A 103 -4.88 -8.64 3.86
C GLY A 103 -6.16 -9.32 4.33
N ILE A 104 -6.36 -9.49 5.65
CA ILE A 104 -7.59 -10.03 6.22
C ILE A 104 -8.78 -9.12 5.89
N ASN A 105 -8.65 -7.80 6.08
CA ASN A 105 -9.71 -6.84 5.72
C ASN A 105 -10.04 -6.88 4.23
N TYR A 106 -9.04 -7.05 3.36
CA TYR A 106 -9.26 -7.22 1.93
C TYR A 106 -10.06 -8.49 1.61
N LEU A 107 -9.74 -9.63 2.24
CA LEU A 107 -10.46 -10.88 2.06
C LEU A 107 -11.90 -10.79 2.55
N LEU A 108 -12.15 -10.16 3.71
CA LEU A 108 -13.48 -9.89 4.25
C LEU A 108 -14.31 -8.99 3.30
N GLN A 109 -13.76 -7.87 2.86
CA GLN A 109 -14.45 -6.91 1.98
C GLN A 109 -14.81 -7.51 0.61
N ASN A 110 -13.99 -8.45 0.12
CA ASN A 110 -14.23 -9.14 -1.15
C ASN A 110 -14.99 -10.47 -0.99
N LYS A 111 -15.47 -10.77 0.23
CA LYS A 111 -16.26 -11.97 0.55
C LYS A 111 -15.54 -13.28 0.21
N PHE A 112 -14.25 -13.34 0.45
CA PHE A 112 -13.47 -14.56 0.35
C PHE A 112 -13.51 -15.37 1.65
N ILE A 113 -13.69 -14.69 2.77
CA ILE A 113 -13.78 -15.27 4.11
C ILE A 113 -14.97 -14.66 4.86
N ASP A 114 -15.43 -15.37 5.88
CA ASP A 114 -16.59 -15.00 6.69
C ASP A 114 -16.25 -13.96 7.77
N SER A 115 -17.28 -13.34 8.33
CA SER A 115 -17.15 -12.29 9.35
C SER A 115 -16.54 -12.76 10.67
N GLU A 116 -16.41 -14.06 10.91
CA GLU A 116 -15.73 -14.61 12.10
C GLU A 116 -14.26 -14.18 12.20
N PHE A 117 -13.65 -13.84 11.06
CA PHE A 117 -12.30 -13.29 11.00
C PHE A 117 -12.26 -11.77 11.25
N SER A 118 -13.40 -11.13 11.48
CA SER A 118 -13.45 -9.71 11.79
C SER A 118 -12.96 -9.44 13.21
N GLY A 119 -12.21 -8.35 13.39
CA GLY A 119 -11.78 -7.91 14.71
C GLY A 119 -10.64 -8.71 15.37
N ILE A 120 -9.99 -9.61 14.64
CA ILE A 120 -8.86 -10.41 15.15
C ILE A 120 -7.78 -9.55 15.81
N PHE A 121 -7.55 -8.34 15.28
CA PHE A 121 -6.53 -7.41 15.79
C PHE A 121 -7.08 -6.26 16.63
N THR A 122 -8.34 -6.32 17.08
CA THR A 122 -8.97 -5.21 17.85
C THR A 122 -8.14 -4.79 19.07
N LEU A 123 -7.51 -5.74 19.78
CA LEU A 123 -6.68 -5.43 20.94
C LEU A 123 -5.34 -4.77 20.57
N THR A 124 -4.82 -5.04 19.39
CA THR A 124 -3.54 -4.50 18.90
C THR A 124 -3.69 -3.27 18.01
N ASP A 125 -4.90 -3.00 17.54
CA ASP A 125 -5.20 -1.88 16.64
C ASP A 125 -4.70 -0.53 17.17
N ALA A 126 -4.98 -0.24 18.43
CA ALA A 126 -4.54 0.99 19.05
C ALA A 126 -3.01 1.12 19.12
N ILE A 127 -2.30 0.00 19.27
CA ILE A 127 -0.83 -0.05 19.32
C ILE A 127 -0.27 0.22 17.92
N ILE A 128 -0.81 -0.48 16.91
CA ILE A 128 -0.42 -0.32 15.51
C ILE A 128 -0.64 1.13 15.06
N LEU A 129 -1.84 1.65 15.30
CA LEU A 129 -2.23 3.00 14.89
C LEU A 129 -1.42 4.09 15.63
N ARG A 130 -1.10 3.88 16.91
CA ARG A 130 -0.24 4.79 17.68
C ARG A 130 1.15 4.89 17.07
N ARG A 131 1.71 3.79 16.56
CA ARG A 131 3.03 3.78 15.92
C ARG A 131 3.07 4.72 14.71
N MET A 132 1.98 4.88 13.97
CA MET A 132 1.90 5.83 12.87
C MET A 132 2.17 7.27 13.32
N ILE A 133 1.65 7.67 14.47
CA ILE A 133 1.88 9.01 15.05
C ILE A 133 3.35 9.16 15.51
N THR A 134 3.87 8.14 16.20
CA THR A 134 5.27 8.15 16.68
C THR A 134 6.25 8.31 15.52
N VAL A 135 6.04 7.59 14.43
CA VAL A 135 6.89 7.65 13.23
C VAL A 135 6.92 9.05 12.61
N VAL A 136 5.80 9.78 12.64
CA VAL A 136 5.78 11.17 12.13
C VAL A 136 6.67 12.09 12.96
N GLN A 137 6.84 11.82 14.24
CA GLN A 137 7.67 12.63 15.16
C GLN A 137 9.16 12.28 15.06
N GLU A 138 9.52 11.17 14.45
CA GLU A 138 10.92 10.78 14.27
C GLU A 138 11.62 11.71 13.26
N PRO A 139 12.89 12.11 13.50
CA PRO A 139 13.57 13.11 12.65
C PRO A 139 13.83 12.61 11.23
N GLU A 140 13.91 11.30 11.05
CA GLU A 140 14.22 10.65 9.77
C GLU A 140 12.96 10.48 8.92
N LEU A 141 12.97 11.05 7.72
CA LEU A 141 11.82 10.95 6.80
C LEU A 141 11.63 9.56 6.20
N ASP A 142 12.71 8.78 6.10
CA ASP A 142 12.65 7.42 5.57
C ASP A 142 11.75 6.52 6.44
N LYS A 143 11.65 6.80 7.73
CA LYS A 143 10.74 6.08 8.63
C LYS A 143 9.26 6.34 8.34
N LEU A 144 8.91 7.43 7.65
CA LEU A 144 7.54 7.67 7.19
C LEU A 144 7.03 6.57 6.25
N TYR A 145 7.92 5.77 5.65
CA TYR A 145 7.53 4.57 4.90
C TYR A 145 6.68 3.61 5.75
N GLN A 146 7.01 3.44 7.04
CA GLN A 146 6.21 2.62 7.95
C GLN A 146 4.81 3.21 8.16
N ALA A 147 4.71 4.53 8.26
CA ALA A 147 3.41 5.20 8.42
C ALA A 147 2.50 5.00 7.21
N ILE A 148 3.04 4.84 6.01
CA ILE A 148 2.27 4.56 4.79
C ILE A 148 1.52 3.23 4.94
N GLY A 149 2.22 2.18 5.33
CA GLY A 149 1.64 0.85 5.51
C GLY A 149 0.57 0.80 6.60
N ILE A 150 0.87 1.42 7.77
CA ILE A 150 -0.10 1.54 8.86
C ILE A 150 -1.32 2.35 8.41
N GLY A 151 -1.11 3.41 7.64
CA GLY A 151 -2.19 4.23 7.08
C GLY A 151 -3.10 3.45 6.11
N LEU A 152 -2.52 2.60 5.26
CA LEU A 152 -3.29 1.71 4.37
C LEU A 152 -4.12 0.70 5.19
N TYR A 153 -3.55 0.15 6.25
CA TYR A 153 -4.28 -0.69 7.19
C TYR A 153 -5.44 0.07 7.85
N ALA A 154 -5.18 1.27 8.39
CA ALA A 154 -6.19 2.12 9.01
C ALA A 154 -7.36 2.43 8.06
N ILE A 155 -7.06 2.73 6.79
CA ILE A 155 -8.09 2.94 5.76
C ILE A 155 -8.91 1.67 5.53
N SER A 156 -8.29 0.49 5.53
CA SER A 156 -8.98 -0.78 5.28
C SER A 156 -9.96 -1.16 6.41
N GLN A 157 -9.66 -0.79 7.65
CA GLN A 157 -10.52 -1.08 8.81
C GLN A 157 -11.84 -0.29 8.81
N ASP A 158 -11.84 0.94 8.27
CA ASP A 158 -13.01 1.83 8.24
C ASP A 158 -13.68 2.07 9.61
N SER A 159 -12.91 2.02 10.68
CA SER A 159 -13.38 2.18 12.04
C SER A 159 -13.30 3.64 12.51
N ARG A 160 -14.12 4.01 13.53
CA ARG A 160 -14.02 5.32 14.17
C ARG A 160 -12.62 5.57 14.74
N LEU A 161 -12.02 4.55 15.34
CA LEU A 161 -10.67 4.60 15.90
C LEU A 161 -9.64 4.90 14.81
N SER A 162 -9.67 4.16 13.70
CA SER A 162 -8.78 4.37 12.57
C SER A 162 -8.88 5.78 11.99
N LYS A 163 -10.10 6.29 11.84
CA LYS A 163 -10.36 7.65 11.34
C LYS A 163 -9.77 8.71 12.28
N GLU A 164 -9.87 8.52 13.59
CA GLU A 164 -9.29 9.43 14.58
C GLU A 164 -7.76 9.46 14.49
N TYR A 165 -7.12 8.28 14.40
CA TYR A 165 -5.67 8.20 14.25
C TYR A 165 -5.18 8.78 12.91
N LEU A 166 -5.90 8.57 11.82
CA LEU A 166 -5.59 9.20 10.53
C LEU A 166 -5.67 10.72 10.62
N ARG A 167 -6.70 11.27 11.31
CA ARG A 167 -6.83 12.72 11.54
C ARG A 167 -5.64 13.28 12.34
N ARG A 168 -5.22 12.58 13.39
CA ARG A 168 -4.04 12.98 14.18
C ARG A 168 -2.76 12.89 13.34
N PHE A 169 -2.58 11.82 12.58
CA PHE A 169 -1.44 11.65 11.68
C PHE A 169 -1.33 12.81 10.69
N ILE A 170 -2.42 13.17 10.03
CA ILE A 170 -2.45 14.28 9.07
C ILE A 170 -2.08 15.60 9.75
N LYS A 171 -2.62 15.85 10.94
CA LYS A 171 -2.30 17.06 11.72
C LYS A 171 -0.80 17.14 12.07
N GLU A 172 -0.24 16.06 12.60
CA GLU A 172 1.18 16.01 12.98
C GLU A 172 2.09 16.15 11.74
N LEU A 173 1.77 15.46 10.65
CA LEU A 173 2.51 15.55 9.41
C LEU A 173 2.48 16.98 8.84
N PHE A 174 1.32 17.65 8.92
CA PHE A 174 1.15 19.02 8.47
C PHE A 174 1.97 20.01 9.30
N ASN A 175 1.97 19.88 10.63
CA ASN A 175 2.78 20.70 11.52
C ASN A 175 4.27 20.51 11.20
N ARG A 176 4.71 19.27 11.08
CA ARG A 176 6.10 18.93 10.75
C ARG A 176 6.56 19.55 9.42
N VAL A 177 5.69 19.53 8.42
CA VAL A 177 5.96 20.10 7.09
C VAL A 177 6.07 21.63 7.14
N LYS A 178 5.24 22.28 7.99
CA LYS A 178 5.26 23.75 8.16
C LYS A 178 6.46 24.25 8.95
N GLU A 179 6.84 23.54 10.03
CA GLU A 179 7.90 23.96 10.95
C GLU A 179 9.29 23.80 10.34
N ASN A 180 9.44 22.90 9.43
CA ASN A 180 10.73 22.62 8.81
C ASN A 180 10.71 23.12 7.36
N ASP A 181 11.63 24.01 6.97
CA ASP A 181 11.99 24.23 5.56
C ASP A 181 12.73 22.98 5.02
N THR A 182 12.06 21.85 5.17
CA THR A 182 12.58 20.50 4.92
C THR A 182 12.67 20.20 3.43
N SER A 183 12.23 21.13 2.57
CA SER A 183 12.22 20.91 1.12
C SER A 183 13.60 20.48 0.56
N LYS A 184 14.70 21.02 1.11
CA LYS A 184 16.06 20.66 0.67
C LYS A 184 16.57 19.33 1.22
N LYS A 185 16.14 18.90 2.42
CA LYS A 185 16.54 17.61 3.03
C LYS A 185 15.72 16.45 2.48
N ILE A 186 14.44 16.68 2.21
CA ILE A 186 13.51 15.66 1.67
C ILE A 186 13.94 15.21 0.28
N VAL A 187 14.43 16.12 -0.56
CA VAL A 187 14.84 15.83 -1.94
C VAL A 187 15.98 14.80 -2.03
N ARG A 188 16.71 14.57 -0.95
CA ARG A 188 17.89 13.67 -1.00
C ARG A 188 17.61 12.23 -0.58
N GLN A 189 16.54 11.91 0.14
CA GLN A 189 16.48 10.67 0.88
C GLN A 189 15.44 9.63 0.44
N SER A 190 14.28 9.97 -0.08
CA SER A 190 13.30 8.90 -0.30
C SER A 190 12.17 9.24 -1.26
N PHE A 191 12.48 9.16 -2.53
CA PHE A 191 11.48 9.27 -3.60
C PHE A 191 10.28 8.34 -3.43
N ASN A 192 10.53 7.06 -3.11
CA ASN A 192 9.48 6.06 -2.91
C ASN A 192 8.57 6.40 -1.73
N THR A 193 9.14 6.95 -0.65
CA THR A 193 8.36 7.40 0.52
C THR A 193 7.44 8.55 0.15
N ILE A 194 7.92 9.53 -0.64
CA ILE A 194 7.09 10.66 -1.08
C ILE A 194 5.94 10.18 -1.96
N ILE A 195 6.19 9.32 -2.95
CA ILE A 195 5.14 8.72 -3.77
C ILE A 195 4.13 7.97 -2.92
N GLY A 196 4.61 7.15 -1.99
CA GLY A 196 3.77 6.39 -1.08
C GLY A 196 2.89 7.31 -0.21
N LEU A 197 3.45 8.41 0.31
CA LEU A 197 2.70 9.40 1.09
C LEU A 197 1.63 10.10 0.23
N ILE A 198 1.95 10.53 -0.98
CA ILE A 198 0.97 11.13 -1.89
C ILE A 198 -0.20 10.17 -2.12
N ARG A 199 0.08 8.90 -2.42
CA ARG A 199 -0.96 7.87 -2.63
C ARG A 199 -1.78 7.58 -1.38
N LEU A 200 -1.15 7.55 -0.21
CA LEU A 200 -1.85 7.40 1.06
C LEU A 200 -2.79 8.58 1.31
N LEU A 201 -2.29 9.81 1.17
CA LEU A 201 -3.05 11.04 1.35
C LEU A 201 -4.23 11.13 0.38
N GLU A 202 -4.03 10.73 -0.88
CA GLU A 202 -5.08 10.63 -1.88
C GLU A 202 -6.20 9.67 -1.43
N LYS A 203 -5.85 8.46 -1.00
CA LYS A 203 -6.82 7.49 -0.48
C LYS A 203 -7.56 8.01 0.75
N ILE A 204 -6.85 8.71 1.66
CA ILE A 204 -7.47 9.36 2.82
C ILE A 204 -8.46 10.44 2.35
N ASN A 205 -8.07 11.31 1.41
CA ASN A 205 -8.92 12.37 0.90
C ASN A 205 -10.20 11.85 0.22
N VAL A 206 -10.09 10.74 -0.52
CA VAL A 206 -11.25 10.10 -1.18
C VAL A 206 -12.18 9.47 -0.15
N LYS A 207 -11.65 8.72 0.82
CA LYS A 207 -12.46 7.97 1.78
C LYS A 207 -12.97 8.83 2.94
N PHE A 208 -12.18 9.81 3.37
CA PHE A 208 -12.43 10.67 4.52
C PHE A 208 -12.22 12.15 4.16
N PRO A 209 -13.08 12.72 3.30
CA PRO A 209 -12.89 14.10 2.78
C PRO A 209 -13.00 15.19 3.86
N ASP A 210 -13.52 14.83 5.05
CA ASP A 210 -13.62 15.71 6.21
C ASP A 210 -12.33 15.82 7.05
N ILE A 211 -11.26 15.10 6.70
CA ILE A 211 -9.96 15.25 7.35
C ILE A 211 -9.25 16.49 6.80
N ASN A 212 -9.13 17.51 7.64
CA ASN A 212 -8.49 18.77 7.28
C ASN A 212 -7.02 18.58 6.90
N HIS A 213 -6.47 19.52 6.10
CA HIS A 213 -5.08 19.60 5.65
C HIS A 213 -4.61 18.49 4.70
N THR A 214 -5.43 17.49 4.38
CA THR A 214 -5.02 16.40 3.47
C THR A 214 -4.67 16.94 2.09
N LYS A 215 -5.49 17.83 1.53
CA LYS A 215 -5.27 18.45 0.22
C LYS A 215 -4.02 19.33 0.21
N GLU A 216 -3.80 20.12 1.26
CA GLU A 216 -2.64 20.98 1.40
C GLU A 216 -1.34 20.17 1.45
N LEU A 217 -1.34 19.04 2.18
CA LEU A 217 -0.21 18.12 2.22
C LEU A 217 0.08 17.49 0.86
N ILE A 218 -0.96 17.06 0.14
CA ILE A 218 -0.82 16.53 -1.21
C ILE A 218 -0.12 17.55 -2.10
N LEU A 219 -0.60 18.80 -2.12
CA LEU A 219 0.01 19.89 -2.90
C LEU A 219 1.46 20.15 -2.49
N TRP A 220 1.74 20.14 -1.19
CA TRP A 220 3.08 20.35 -0.70
C TRP A 220 4.03 19.24 -1.15
N PHE A 221 3.68 17.97 -0.98
CA PHE A 221 4.48 16.84 -1.44
C PHE A 221 4.65 16.85 -2.95
N TYR A 222 3.64 17.27 -3.69
CA TYR A 222 3.73 17.49 -5.12
C TYR A 222 4.79 18.51 -5.50
N ARG A 223 4.83 19.65 -4.82
CA ARG A 223 5.83 20.70 -5.07
C ARG A 223 7.25 20.22 -4.75
N VAL A 224 7.39 19.44 -3.67
CA VAL A 224 8.67 18.79 -3.33
C VAL A 224 9.07 17.81 -4.42
N PHE A 225 8.15 16.91 -4.79
CA PHE A 225 8.35 15.94 -5.83
C PHE A 225 8.68 16.55 -7.19
N ALA A 226 8.06 17.68 -7.50
CA ALA A 226 8.31 18.45 -8.69
C ALA A 226 9.76 18.95 -8.84
N ARG A 227 10.53 18.99 -7.75
CA ARG A 227 11.92 19.45 -7.73
C ARG A 227 12.96 18.32 -7.89
N PHE A 228 12.52 17.06 -7.92
CA PHE A 228 13.44 15.94 -8.15
C PHE A 228 14.01 15.98 -9.58
N PRO A 229 15.32 15.79 -9.76
CA PRO A 229 15.92 15.70 -11.08
C PRO A 229 15.45 14.43 -11.79
N MET A 230 15.03 14.54 -13.04
CA MET A 230 14.58 13.41 -13.85
C MET A 230 15.79 12.72 -14.50
N SER A 231 16.36 11.73 -13.86
CA SER A 231 17.59 11.08 -14.33
C SER A 231 17.42 9.69 -14.95
N SER A 232 16.25 9.04 -14.84
CA SER A 232 16.05 7.70 -15.43
C SER A 232 14.63 7.51 -16.00
N SER A 233 14.51 6.65 -17.02
CA SER A 233 13.24 6.33 -17.69
C SER A 233 12.22 5.65 -16.77
N THR A 234 12.67 4.74 -15.90
CA THR A 234 11.81 4.02 -14.94
C THR A 234 11.23 4.97 -13.90
N PHE A 235 12.02 5.92 -13.48
CA PHE A 235 11.65 6.98 -12.56
C PHE A 235 10.53 7.86 -13.14
N ASN A 236 10.66 8.24 -14.41
CA ASN A 236 9.66 9.05 -15.11
C ASN A 236 8.32 8.34 -15.26
N LEU A 237 8.31 7.01 -15.47
CA LEU A 237 7.08 6.22 -15.56
C LEU A 237 6.33 6.14 -14.22
N GLN A 238 7.04 5.96 -13.11
CA GLN A 238 6.42 5.96 -11.78
C GLN A 238 5.84 7.34 -11.42
N ILE A 239 6.55 8.41 -11.79
CA ILE A 239 6.07 9.78 -11.66
C ILE A 239 4.79 9.96 -12.46
N LEU A 240 4.84 9.64 -13.74
CA LEU A 240 3.69 9.79 -14.64
C LEU A 240 2.47 9.01 -14.15
N TYR A 241 2.67 7.77 -13.73
CA TYR A 241 1.59 6.94 -13.19
C TYR A 241 0.98 7.54 -11.92
N THR A 242 1.81 8.05 -11.00
CA THR A 242 1.34 8.69 -9.77
C THR A 242 0.60 10.00 -10.09
N LEU A 243 1.12 10.80 -11.01
CA LEU A 243 0.50 12.04 -11.47
C LEU A 243 -0.86 11.78 -12.13
N LEU A 244 -0.96 10.77 -13.01
CA LEU A 244 -2.20 10.41 -13.68
C LEU A 244 -3.28 9.93 -12.71
N ASN A 245 -2.91 9.08 -11.75
CA ASN A 245 -3.86 8.61 -10.73
C ASN A 245 -4.37 9.76 -9.86
N CYS A 246 -3.50 10.70 -9.49
CA CYS A 246 -3.91 11.87 -8.72
C CYS A 246 -4.78 12.82 -9.55
N TYR A 247 -4.52 12.96 -10.84
CA TYR A 247 -5.35 13.76 -11.75
C TYR A 247 -6.77 13.20 -11.89
N GLU A 248 -6.91 11.87 -12.03
CA GLU A 248 -8.22 11.22 -12.11
C GLU A 248 -9.05 11.38 -10.82
N SER A 249 -8.38 11.49 -9.66
CA SER A 249 -9.04 11.60 -8.36
C SER A 249 -9.23 13.03 -7.85
N MET A 250 -8.53 14.01 -8.45
CA MET A 250 -8.45 15.38 -7.93
C MET A 250 -8.47 16.42 -9.05
N SER A 251 -9.65 16.67 -9.64
CA SER A 251 -9.86 17.67 -10.73
C SER A 251 -9.40 19.09 -10.38
N TRP A 252 -9.21 19.41 -9.10
CA TRP A 252 -8.78 20.72 -8.60
C TRP A 252 -7.26 20.97 -8.67
N VAL A 253 -6.44 19.97 -9.03
CA VAL A 253 -4.98 20.10 -9.19
C VAL A 253 -4.58 20.42 -10.63
N GLU A 254 -5.54 20.78 -11.46
CA GLU A 254 -5.49 20.81 -12.93
C GLU A 254 -4.39 21.69 -13.55
N GLY A 255 -4.06 22.83 -12.97
CA GLY A 255 -3.16 23.80 -13.61
C GLY A 255 -1.66 23.42 -13.57
N GLU A 256 -1.12 23.08 -12.40
CA GLU A 256 0.30 22.79 -12.21
C GLU A 256 0.69 21.41 -12.76
N LEU A 257 -0.25 20.45 -12.68
CA LEU A 257 -0.03 19.07 -13.11
C LEU A 257 -0.06 18.88 -14.62
N ASN A 258 -0.95 19.59 -15.31
CA ASN A 258 -1.09 19.49 -16.77
C ASN A 258 0.19 19.92 -17.50
N GLN A 259 0.85 20.98 -17.06
CA GLN A 259 2.09 21.43 -17.67
C GLN A 259 3.20 20.40 -17.50
N ARG A 260 3.28 19.75 -16.34
CA ARG A 260 4.34 18.80 -16.03
C ARG A 260 4.07 17.41 -16.59
N ALA A 261 2.83 16.92 -16.57
CA ALA A 261 2.45 15.70 -17.28
C ALA A 261 2.73 15.82 -18.79
N LYS A 262 2.40 16.96 -19.40
CA LYS A 262 2.77 17.26 -20.80
C LYS A 262 4.28 17.22 -21.02
N TYR A 263 5.07 17.84 -20.14
CA TYR A 263 6.52 17.81 -20.23
C TYR A 263 7.10 16.39 -20.12
N ILE A 264 6.60 15.56 -19.18
CA ILE A 264 7.03 14.18 -19.01
C ILE A 264 6.65 13.34 -20.23
N ILE A 265 5.41 13.46 -20.73
CA ILE A 265 4.93 12.77 -21.92
C ILE A 265 5.78 13.14 -23.15
N GLN A 266 6.06 14.42 -23.33
CA GLN A 266 6.90 14.89 -24.43
C GLN A 266 8.32 14.30 -24.37
N ASN A 267 8.93 14.24 -23.18
CA ASN A 267 10.26 13.69 -23.03
C ASN A 267 10.29 12.15 -23.15
N LEU A 268 9.25 11.44 -22.72
CA LEU A 268 9.12 9.99 -22.96
C LEU A 268 8.97 9.68 -24.45
N TYR A 269 8.28 10.53 -25.21
CA TYR A 269 8.11 10.39 -26.67
C TYR A 269 9.43 10.59 -27.44
N ILE A 270 10.32 11.43 -26.92
CA ILE A 270 11.65 11.66 -27.51
C ILE A 270 12.56 10.44 -27.27
N ILE A 271 12.47 9.81 -26.10
CA ILE A 271 13.28 8.63 -25.74
C ILE A 271 12.81 7.36 -26.48
N SER A 272 11.53 7.29 -26.87
CA SER A 272 10.95 6.14 -27.58
C SER A 272 11.14 6.17 -29.11
N ARG A 273 11.73 7.21 -29.69
CA ARG A 273 12.08 7.20 -31.10
C ARG A 273 13.29 6.28 -31.28
N PRO A 274 13.16 5.18 -32.04
CA PRO A 274 14.35 4.42 -32.44
C PRO A 274 15.29 5.39 -33.18
N CYS A 275 16.55 5.39 -32.84
CA CYS A 275 17.59 6.02 -33.67
C CYS A 275 17.50 5.32 -35.04
N LEU A 276 16.93 6.01 -36.03
CA LEU A 276 16.99 5.67 -37.44
C LEU A 276 18.38 5.99 -37.95
#